data_a1c2408d167276184f1016b5ebaa68a8
#
_entry.id   a1c2408d167276184f1016b5ebaa68a8
#
_cell.length_a   1.000
_cell.length_b   1.000
_cell.length_c   1.000
_cell.angle_alpha   90.00
_cell.angle_beta   90.00
_cell.angle_gamma   90.00
#
_symmetry.space_group_name_H-M   'P 1'
#
loop_
_entity.id
_entity.type
_entity.pdbx_description
1 polymer ?
#
loop_
_entity_poly.entity_id
_entity_poly.type
_entity_poly.pdbx_seq_one_letter_code
_entity_poly.pdbx_strand_id
1 'polypeptide(L)'
;MTTALRNKNITSIVRITSPNPEIAGATIDAGADGILVPYCENIEELKLSFGRTYFNPLKGEYLKKVLDTGEFPSKKSEDYLREKSKSRLFILGVESVPAVENLENMINSVENIDGIFVGPNDLTTSMGIPDERESKEYEDILKNIIEISEKHSIPVMIHHANMKESEFSLKLGSRFVLHGSDVSLLSQKVSEDFSNLRKGIQSNNKNTGPDKPY
;
A
#
# COMPACT_ATOMS: atom_id res chain seq x y z
N MET A 1 11.44 -3.99 13.74
CA MET A 1 10.06 -3.47 13.74
C MET A 1 9.03 -4.57 13.52
N THR A 2 9.13 -5.39 12.49
CA THR A 2 8.20 -6.50 12.20
C THR A 2 7.96 -7.46 13.40
N THR A 3 9.01 -7.88 14.10
CA THR A 3 8.90 -8.71 15.31
C THR A 3 8.10 -8.05 16.42
N ALA A 4 8.28 -6.72 16.64
CA ALA A 4 7.53 -5.99 17.66
C ALA A 4 6.04 -5.88 17.31
N LEU A 5 5.70 -5.69 16.03
CA LEU A 5 4.32 -5.67 15.54
C LEU A 5 3.67 -7.05 15.68
N ARG A 6 4.37 -8.11 15.28
CA ARG A 6 3.88 -9.50 15.41
C ARG A 6 3.56 -9.87 16.85
N ASN A 7 4.38 -9.44 17.84
CA ASN A 7 4.11 -9.66 19.26
C ASN A 7 2.84 -8.94 19.76
N LYS A 8 2.28 -8.04 18.97
CA LYS A 8 1.03 -7.33 19.23
C LYS A 8 -0.13 -7.79 18.33
N ASN A 9 0.07 -8.88 17.59
CA ASN A 9 -0.88 -9.37 16.57
C ASN A 9 -1.22 -8.31 15.49
N ILE A 10 -0.22 -7.50 15.13
CA ILE A 10 -0.34 -6.49 14.08
C ILE A 10 0.40 -6.99 12.85
N THR A 11 -0.31 -7.17 11.75
CA THR A 11 0.24 -7.57 10.46
C THR A 11 1.13 -6.46 9.90
N SER A 12 2.33 -6.84 9.46
CA SER A 12 3.30 -5.91 8.86
C SER A 12 3.37 -6.10 7.35
N ILE A 13 2.98 -5.07 6.60
CA ILE A 13 3.19 -4.99 5.15
C ILE A 13 4.29 -3.98 4.88
N VAL A 14 5.32 -4.40 4.16
CA VAL A 14 6.48 -3.56 3.85
C VAL A 14 6.46 -3.16 2.38
N ARG A 15 6.37 -1.86 2.10
CA ARG A 15 6.58 -1.34 0.76
C ARG A 15 8.06 -1.45 0.42
N ILE A 16 8.38 -2.27 -0.57
CA ILE A 16 9.76 -2.37 -1.10
C ILE A 16 10.06 -1.17 -2.00
N THR A 17 11.34 -0.94 -2.31
CA THR A 17 11.75 0.28 -3.05
C THR A 17 11.47 0.21 -4.54
N SER A 18 11.38 -0.99 -5.10
CA SER A 18 11.15 -1.24 -6.53
C SER A 18 10.65 -2.67 -6.71
N PRO A 19 10.12 -3.06 -7.88
CA PRO A 19 9.69 -4.43 -8.19
C PRO A 19 10.87 -5.38 -8.36
N ASN A 20 11.74 -5.45 -7.34
CA ASN A 20 12.94 -6.27 -7.34
C ASN A 20 12.71 -7.55 -6.54
N PRO A 21 12.83 -8.75 -7.16
CA PRO A 21 12.57 -10.03 -6.52
C PRO A 21 13.53 -10.34 -5.37
N GLU A 22 14.79 -9.86 -5.40
CA GLU A 22 15.73 -10.08 -4.31
C GLU A 22 15.37 -9.24 -3.08
N ILE A 23 14.91 -7.99 -3.29
CA ILE A 23 14.41 -7.15 -2.20
C ILE A 23 13.13 -7.77 -1.61
N ALA A 24 12.22 -8.27 -2.44
CA ALA A 24 11.01 -8.96 -2.00
C ALA A 24 11.36 -10.15 -1.09
N GLY A 25 12.24 -11.04 -1.56
CA GLY A 25 12.68 -12.19 -0.79
C GLY A 25 13.39 -11.83 0.52
N ALA A 26 14.29 -10.85 0.49
CA ALA A 26 15.00 -10.37 1.69
C ALA A 26 14.04 -9.75 2.72
N THR A 27 13.02 -9.04 2.26
CA THR A 27 12.00 -8.44 3.13
C THR A 27 11.17 -9.51 3.85
N ILE A 28 10.78 -10.57 3.15
CA ILE A 28 10.09 -11.72 3.74
C ILE A 28 11.01 -12.46 4.73
N ASP A 29 12.28 -12.66 4.40
CA ASP A 29 13.27 -13.29 5.30
C ASP A 29 13.53 -12.44 6.55
N ALA A 30 13.42 -11.11 6.45
CA ALA A 30 13.49 -10.19 7.60
C ALA A 30 12.23 -10.22 8.49
N GLY A 31 11.22 -11.02 8.12
CA GLY A 31 10.04 -11.28 8.94
C GLY A 31 8.83 -10.39 8.64
N ALA A 32 8.76 -9.73 7.48
CA ALA A 32 7.53 -9.10 7.03
C ALA A 32 6.44 -10.15 6.79
N ASP A 33 5.19 -9.81 7.11
CA ASP A 33 4.04 -10.68 6.85
C ASP A 33 3.55 -10.53 5.40
N GLY A 34 3.82 -9.38 4.79
CA GLY A 34 3.54 -9.12 3.39
C GLY A 34 4.43 -8.03 2.80
N ILE A 35 4.35 -7.89 1.49
CA ILE A 35 5.01 -6.81 0.77
C ILE A 35 4.01 -6.02 -0.07
N LEU A 36 4.33 -4.75 -0.28
CA LEU A 36 3.74 -3.90 -1.31
C LEU A 36 4.82 -3.64 -2.35
N VAL A 37 4.55 -4.04 -3.59
CA VAL A 37 5.44 -3.84 -4.74
C VAL A 37 5.01 -2.58 -5.47
N PRO A 38 5.78 -1.48 -5.42
CA PRO A 38 5.46 -0.23 -6.09
C PRO A 38 5.89 -0.27 -7.57
N TYR A 39 5.37 0.65 -8.38
CA TYR A 39 5.84 0.90 -9.75
C TYR A 39 5.95 -0.34 -10.63
N CYS A 40 5.06 -1.31 -10.43
CA CYS A 40 5.07 -2.53 -11.23
C CYS A 40 4.25 -2.31 -12.50
N GLU A 41 4.92 -2.28 -13.64
CA GLU A 41 4.33 -2.12 -14.96
C GLU A 41 4.53 -3.37 -15.83
N ASN A 42 5.43 -4.26 -15.40
CA ASN A 42 5.92 -5.40 -16.15
C ASN A 42 5.49 -6.72 -15.49
N ILE A 43 4.89 -7.61 -16.27
CA ILE A 43 4.41 -8.92 -15.81
C ILE A 43 5.56 -9.81 -15.28
N GLU A 44 6.72 -9.77 -15.90
CA GLU A 44 7.87 -10.59 -15.47
C GLU A 44 8.39 -10.15 -14.09
N GLU A 45 8.49 -8.83 -13.86
CA GLU A 45 8.87 -8.28 -12.55
C GLU A 45 7.84 -8.63 -11.47
N LEU A 46 6.56 -8.56 -11.82
CA LEU A 46 5.46 -8.95 -10.94
C LEU A 46 5.56 -10.42 -10.56
N LYS A 47 5.67 -11.32 -11.54
CA LYS A 47 5.78 -12.77 -11.34
C LYS A 47 6.95 -13.13 -10.46
N LEU A 48 8.14 -12.55 -10.72
CA LEU A 48 9.33 -12.82 -9.93
C LEU A 48 9.18 -12.31 -8.49
N SER A 49 8.64 -11.11 -8.30
CA SER A 49 8.38 -10.55 -6.96
C SER A 49 7.33 -11.36 -6.20
N PHE A 50 6.26 -11.78 -6.88
CA PHE A 50 5.26 -12.72 -6.35
C PHE A 50 5.92 -14.04 -5.91
N GLY A 51 6.69 -14.66 -6.80
CA GLY A 51 7.35 -15.93 -6.53
C GLY A 51 8.32 -15.84 -5.35
N ARG A 52 9.07 -14.75 -5.24
CA ARG A 52 9.97 -14.50 -4.09
C ARG A 52 9.21 -14.21 -2.80
N THR A 53 7.98 -13.77 -2.88
CA THR A 53 7.12 -13.60 -1.72
C THR A 53 6.54 -14.93 -1.26
N TYR A 54 5.93 -15.69 -2.14
CA TYR A 54 5.20 -16.91 -1.77
C TYR A 54 6.07 -18.16 -1.73
N PHE A 55 7.01 -18.30 -2.67
CA PHE A 55 7.79 -19.54 -2.82
C PHE A 55 9.23 -19.44 -2.27
N ASN A 56 9.54 -18.37 -1.51
CA ASN A 56 10.82 -18.27 -0.83
C ASN A 56 10.97 -19.42 0.20
N PRO A 57 12.08 -20.21 0.18
CA PRO A 57 13.40 -19.89 -0.36
C PRO A 57 13.69 -20.34 -1.81
N LEU A 58 12.71 -20.80 -2.59
CA LEU A 58 12.95 -21.22 -3.97
C LEU A 58 13.47 -20.03 -4.82
N LYS A 59 14.49 -20.28 -5.65
CA LYS A 59 15.21 -19.25 -6.45
C LYS A 59 15.60 -19.79 -7.82
N GLY A 60 16.10 -18.88 -8.67
CA GLY A 60 16.70 -19.19 -9.95
C GLY A 60 15.80 -19.95 -10.90
N GLU A 61 16.34 -20.91 -11.63
CA GLU A 61 15.64 -21.65 -12.68
C GLU A 61 14.44 -22.44 -12.15
N TYR A 62 14.53 -23.00 -10.94
CA TYR A 62 13.38 -23.71 -10.36
C TYR A 62 12.23 -22.77 -10.01
N LEU A 63 12.51 -21.56 -9.53
CA LEU A 63 11.46 -20.57 -9.30
C LEU A 63 10.80 -20.16 -10.62
N LYS A 64 11.59 -19.84 -11.64
CA LYS A 64 11.06 -19.53 -12.98
C LYS A 64 10.17 -20.66 -13.51
N LYS A 65 10.64 -21.91 -13.43
CA LYS A 65 9.85 -23.06 -13.86
C LYS A 65 8.50 -23.14 -13.14
N VAL A 66 8.48 -22.96 -11.83
CA VAL A 66 7.22 -22.94 -11.05
C VAL A 66 6.30 -21.83 -11.52
N LEU A 67 6.83 -20.63 -11.74
CA LEU A 67 6.03 -19.47 -12.18
C LEU A 67 5.47 -19.63 -13.61
N ASP A 68 6.19 -20.33 -14.48
CA ASP A 68 5.79 -20.51 -15.88
C ASP A 68 4.89 -21.74 -16.09
N THR A 69 5.11 -22.81 -15.32
CA THR A 69 4.45 -24.10 -15.56
C THR A 69 3.66 -24.65 -14.38
N GLY A 70 3.79 -24.06 -13.20
CA GLY A 70 3.23 -24.60 -11.95
C GLY A 70 3.94 -25.85 -11.43
N GLU A 71 5.04 -26.27 -12.07
CA GLU A 71 5.71 -27.56 -11.74
C GLU A 71 6.80 -27.36 -10.67
N PHE A 72 6.51 -27.76 -9.44
CA PHE A 72 7.46 -27.74 -8.32
C PHE A 72 8.51 -28.86 -8.42
N PRO A 73 9.69 -28.70 -7.78
CA PRO A 73 10.71 -29.74 -7.76
C PRO A 73 10.23 -31.09 -7.22
N SER A 74 9.25 -31.07 -6.32
CA SER A 74 8.55 -32.25 -5.81
C SER A 74 7.26 -31.84 -5.11
N LYS A 75 6.33 -32.78 -4.91
CA LYS A 75 5.11 -32.53 -4.11
C LYS A 75 5.44 -32.10 -2.68
N LYS A 76 6.48 -32.68 -2.08
CA LYS A 76 6.94 -32.29 -0.74
C LYS A 76 7.42 -30.84 -0.69
N SER A 77 8.09 -30.36 -1.75
CA SER A 77 8.52 -28.95 -1.85
C SER A 77 7.33 -28.01 -2.01
N GLU A 78 6.35 -28.38 -2.83
CA GLU A 78 5.11 -27.62 -3.00
C GLU A 78 4.37 -27.47 -1.68
N ASP A 79 4.10 -28.59 -1.00
CA ASP A 79 3.35 -28.59 0.27
C ASP A 79 4.05 -27.73 1.33
N TYR A 80 5.38 -27.83 1.42
CA TYR A 80 6.18 -27.01 2.35
C TYR A 80 6.08 -25.51 2.03
N LEU A 81 6.21 -25.12 0.76
CA LEU A 81 6.21 -23.72 0.35
C LEU A 81 4.81 -23.10 0.51
N ARG A 82 3.76 -23.84 0.12
CA ARG A 82 2.39 -23.37 0.28
C ARG A 82 1.98 -23.25 1.76
N GLU A 83 2.38 -24.18 2.60
CA GLU A 83 2.13 -24.10 4.05
C GLU A 83 2.84 -22.88 4.67
N LYS A 84 4.11 -22.68 4.31
CA LYS A 84 4.92 -21.55 4.81
C LYS A 84 4.39 -20.18 4.37
N SER A 85 3.69 -20.11 3.25
CA SER A 85 3.19 -18.85 2.66
C SER A 85 1.72 -18.53 2.95
N LYS A 86 0.98 -19.39 3.63
CA LYS A 86 -0.47 -19.25 3.88
C LYS A 86 -0.92 -17.91 4.45
N SER A 87 -0.08 -17.28 5.25
CA SER A 87 -0.38 -15.98 5.88
C SER A 87 0.34 -14.80 5.23
N ARG A 88 1.02 -15.03 4.12
CA ARG A 88 1.73 -13.95 3.42
C ARG A 88 0.77 -13.12 2.59
N LEU A 89 1.08 -11.85 2.47
CA LEU A 89 0.30 -10.90 1.68
C LEU A 89 1.16 -10.31 0.57
N PHE A 90 0.55 -10.17 -0.61
CA PHE A 90 1.16 -9.55 -1.77
C PHE A 90 0.25 -8.43 -2.29
N ILE A 91 0.71 -7.19 -2.17
CA ILE A 91 -0.02 -5.99 -2.59
C ILE A 91 0.65 -5.42 -3.83
N LEU A 92 -0.11 -5.25 -4.89
CA LEU A 92 0.35 -4.63 -6.14
C LEU A 92 0.13 -3.12 -6.09
N GLY A 93 1.19 -2.33 -6.27
CA GLY A 93 1.15 -0.88 -6.41
C GLY A 93 0.84 -0.47 -7.84
N VAL A 94 -0.29 0.19 -8.05
CA VAL A 94 -0.74 0.78 -9.32
C VAL A 94 -0.55 2.29 -9.21
N GLU A 95 0.54 2.77 -9.76
CA GLU A 95 1.05 4.12 -9.53
C GLU A 95 1.32 4.88 -10.84
N SER A 96 0.96 4.29 -12.01
CA SER A 96 1.18 4.90 -13.32
C SER A 96 0.08 4.51 -14.32
N VAL A 97 -0.06 5.28 -15.39
CA VAL A 97 -1.00 4.97 -16.48
C VAL A 97 -0.69 3.63 -17.15
N PRO A 98 0.57 3.28 -17.49
CA PRO A 98 0.89 1.95 -18.02
C PRO A 98 0.51 0.81 -17.07
N ALA A 99 0.64 0.99 -15.74
CA ALA A 99 0.20 0.00 -14.76
C ALA A 99 -1.32 -0.18 -14.78
N VAL A 100 -2.08 0.90 -14.94
CA VAL A 100 -3.56 0.83 -15.06
C VAL A 100 -3.97 0.11 -16.33
N GLU A 101 -3.36 0.45 -17.47
CA GLU A 101 -3.64 -0.18 -18.78
C GLU A 101 -3.33 -1.68 -18.78
N ASN A 102 -2.33 -2.11 -18.01
CA ASN A 102 -1.91 -3.51 -17.94
C ASN A 102 -2.48 -4.26 -16.72
N LEU A 103 -3.31 -3.63 -15.89
CA LEU A 103 -3.74 -4.15 -14.59
C LEU A 103 -4.41 -5.54 -14.68
N GLU A 104 -5.34 -5.72 -15.61
CA GLU A 104 -6.05 -6.99 -15.76
C GLU A 104 -5.12 -8.13 -16.18
N ASN A 105 -4.14 -7.85 -17.08
CA ASN A 105 -3.13 -8.83 -17.47
C ASN A 105 -2.21 -9.18 -16.31
N MET A 106 -1.81 -8.19 -15.49
CA MET A 106 -1.00 -8.41 -14.31
C MET A 106 -1.72 -9.28 -13.29
N ILE A 107 -2.99 -9.00 -12.99
CA ILE A 107 -3.81 -9.81 -12.08
C ILE A 107 -3.87 -11.26 -12.56
N ASN A 108 -4.14 -11.48 -13.84
CA ASN A 108 -4.26 -12.82 -14.43
C ASN A 108 -2.92 -13.57 -14.55
N SER A 109 -1.79 -12.90 -14.36
CA SER A 109 -0.46 -13.49 -14.55
C SER A 109 0.09 -14.23 -13.34
N VAL A 110 -0.52 -14.08 -12.16
CA VAL A 110 -0.10 -14.70 -10.90
C VAL A 110 -1.27 -15.40 -10.19
N GLU A 111 -0.98 -16.33 -9.29
CA GLU A 111 -2.01 -17.12 -8.62
C GLU A 111 -2.88 -16.27 -7.66
N ASN A 112 -2.30 -15.24 -7.04
CA ASN A 112 -2.98 -14.41 -6.04
C ASN A 112 -2.40 -13.01 -5.93
N ILE A 113 -3.28 -12.02 -5.76
CA ILE A 113 -2.97 -10.66 -5.33
C ILE A 113 -3.95 -10.35 -4.20
N ASP A 114 -3.42 -10.02 -3.01
CA ASP A 114 -4.24 -9.80 -1.81
C ASP A 114 -4.81 -8.37 -1.74
N GLY A 115 -4.31 -7.48 -2.56
CA GLY A 115 -4.82 -6.10 -2.66
C GLY A 115 -4.12 -5.29 -3.73
N ILE A 116 -4.81 -4.27 -4.20
CA ILE A 116 -4.25 -3.22 -5.06
C ILE A 116 -4.01 -1.98 -4.19
N PHE A 117 -2.84 -1.38 -4.31
CA PHE A 117 -2.53 -0.09 -3.71
C PHE A 117 -2.44 0.97 -4.80
N VAL A 118 -3.10 2.09 -4.60
CA VAL A 118 -2.98 3.26 -5.47
C VAL A 118 -2.21 4.37 -4.76
N GLY A 119 -1.12 4.82 -5.39
CA GLY A 119 -0.34 5.99 -4.98
C GLY A 119 -0.84 7.24 -5.72
N PRO A 120 -1.63 8.12 -5.08
CA PRO A 120 -2.27 9.25 -5.78
C PRO A 120 -1.28 10.23 -6.42
N ASN A 121 -0.17 10.51 -5.76
CA ASN A 121 0.84 11.46 -6.25
C ASN A 121 1.50 10.95 -7.52
N ASP A 122 1.94 9.70 -7.49
CA ASP A 122 2.65 9.08 -8.60
C ASP A 122 1.70 8.89 -9.79
N LEU A 123 0.48 8.44 -9.52
CA LEU A 123 -0.52 8.22 -10.56
C LEU A 123 -0.93 9.56 -11.23
N THR A 124 -1.26 10.60 -10.48
CA THR A 124 -1.62 11.91 -11.06
C THR A 124 -0.46 12.54 -11.82
N THR A 125 0.77 12.33 -11.35
CA THR A 125 1.98 12.77 -12.08
C THR A 125 2.13 12.01 -13.39
N SER A 126 1.93 10.69 -13.39
CA SER A 126 1.95 9.85 -14.60
C SER A 126 0.86 10.23 -15.59
N MET A 127 -0.30 10.69 -15.11
CA MET A 127 -1.40 11.20 -15.94
C MET A 127 -1.11 12.58 -16.55
N GLY A 128 -0.05 13.29 -16.12
CA GLY A 128 0.25 14.66 -16.53
C GLY A 128 -0.59 15.73 -15.83
N ILE A 129 -1.27 15.38 -14.74
CA ILE A 129 -2.10 16.25 -13.90
C ILE A 129 -1.63 16.19 -12.43
N PRO A 130 -0.38 16.54 -12.10
CA PRO A 130 0.18 16.37 -10.77
C PRO A 130 -0.68 17.07 -9.71
N ASP A 131 -0.97 16.38 -8.62
CA ASP A 131 -1.80 16.83 -7.47
C ASP A 131 -3.28 17.14 -7.77
N GLU A 132 -3.77 16.97 -9.01
CA GLU A 132 -5.17 17.21 -9.36
C GLU A 132 -6.08 16.02 -8.97
N ARG A 133 -6.10 15.67 -7.68
CA ARG A 133 -6.82 14.51 -7.13
C ARG A 133 -8.35 14.68 -7.10
N GLU A 134 -8.86 15.88 -7.37
CA GLU A 134 -10.30 16.19 -7.48
C GLU A 134 -10.76 16.26 -8.95
N SER A 135 -9.85 16.03 -9.91
CA SER A 135 -10.19 16.05 -11.34
C SER A 135 -11.09 14.88 -11.73
N LYS A 136 -11.87 15.10 -12.77
CA LYS A 136 -12.75 14.06 -13.32
C LYS A 136 -11.93 12.90 -13.91
N GLU A 137 -10.83 13.22 -14.53
CA GLU A 137 -9.89 12.27 -15.13
C GLU A 137 -9.33 11.31 -14.07
N TYR A 138 -8.95 11.83 -12.90
CA TYR A 138 -8.46 11.00 -11.79
C TYR A 138 -9.58 10.14 -11.20
N GLU A 139 -10.77 10.70 -11.02
CA GLU A 139 -11.93 9.93 -10.56
C GLU A 139 -12.25 8.75 -11.48
N ASP A 140 -12.22 8.98 -12.81
CA ASP A 140 -12.54 7.96 -13.79
C ASP A 140 -11.49 6.85 -13.83
N ILE A 141 -10.20 7.18 -13.67
CA ILE A 141 -9.14 6.15 -13.52
C ILE A 141 -9.32 5.35 -12.23
N LEU A 142 -9.62 6.00 -11.11
CA LEU A 142 -9.89 5.27 -9.86
C LEU A 142 -11.05 4.30 -9.99
N LYS A 143 -12.15 4.71 -10.62
CA LYS A 143 -13.28 3.83 -10.91
C LYS A 143 -12.88 2.63 -11.74
N ASN A 144 -12.11 2.85 -12.79
CA ASN A 144 -11.62 1.77 -13.64
C ASN A 144 -10.75 0.76 -12.85
N ILE A 145 -9.84 1.24 -12.01
CA ILE A 145 -9.02 0.36 -11.15
C ILE A 145 -9.91 -0.45 -10.20
N ILE A 146 -10.89 0.21 -9.57
CA ILE A 146 -11.82 -0.44 -8.63
C ILE A 146 -12.66 -1.49 -9.37
N GLU A 147 -13.23 -1.17 -10.52
CA GLU A 147 -14.07 -2.08 -11.32
C GLU A 147 -13.29 -3.32 -11.79
N ILE A 148 -12.07 -3.15 -12.28
CA ILE A 148 -11.20 -4.28 -12.65
C ILE A 148 -10.92 -5.15 -11.43
N SER A 149 -10.54 -4.53 -10.30
CA SER A 149 -10.19 -5.26 -9.07
C SER A 149 -11.39 -6.01 -8.48
N GLU A 150 -12.60 -5.42 -8.52
CA GLU A 150 -13.82 -6.06 -8.03
C GLU A 150 -14.21 -7.30 -8.81
N LYS A 151 -14.00 -7.33 -10.15
CA LYS A 151 -14.21 -8.54 -10.98
C LYS A 151 -13.38 -9.72 -10.49
N HIS A 152 -12.21 -9.45 -9.93
CA HIS A 152 -11.30 -10.45 -9.37
C HIS A 152 -11.42 -10.59 -7.84
N SER A 153 -12.38 -9.92 -7.20
CA SER A 153 -12.55 -9.90 -5.73
C SER A 153 -11.33 -9.37 -4.96
N ILE A 154 -10.51 -8.53 -5.58
CA ILE A 154 -9.32 -7.93 -4.99
C ILE A 154 -9.68 -6.57 -4.39
N PRO A 155 -9.42 -6.33 -3.10
CA PRO A 155 -9.70 -5.05 -2.47
C PRO A 155 -8.72 -3.96 -2.94
N VAL A 156 -9.23 -2.75 -3.15
CA VAL A 156 -8.42 -1.57 -3.50
C VAL A 156 -8.18 -0.71 -2.26
N MET A 157 -6.95 -0.30 -2.07
CA MET A 157 -6.44 0.55 -1.00
C MET A 157 -5.87 1.82 -1.62
N ILE A 158 -6.33 2.99 -1.18
CA ILE A 158 -5.84 4.27 -1.68
C ILE A 158 -5.27 5.08 -0.51
N HIS A 159 -4.08 5.65 -0.69
CA HIS A 159 -3.44 6.46 0.34
C HIS A 159 -3.95 7.91 0.29
N HIS A 160 -4.43 8.39 1.40
CA HIS A 160 -4.92 9.76 1.56
C HIS A 160 -4.35 10.45 2.78
N ALA A 161 -4.10 11.76 2.65
CA ALA A 161 -3.56 12.57 3.74
C ALA A 161 -4.66 13.16 4.65
N ASN A 162 -5.91 13.21 4.18
CA ASN A 162 -7.00 13.86 4.91
C ASN A 162 -8.32 13.10 4.79
N MET A 163 -9.28 13.42 5.68
CA MET A 163 -10.57 12.73 5.77
C MET A 163 -11.43 12.89 4.52
N LYS A 164 -11.43 14.08 3.88
CA LYS A 164 -12.24 14.35 2.68
C LYS A 164 -11.87 13.39 1.54
N GLU A 165 -10.57 13.24 1.29
CA GLU A 165 -10.05 12.30 0.28
C GLU A 165 -10.36 10.84 0.64
N SER A 166 -10.22 10.48 1.92
CA SER A 166 -10.54 9.12 2.40
C SER A 166 -12.02 8.80 2.21
N GLU A 167 -12.91 9.71 2.56
CA GLU A 167 -14.36 9.55 2.36
C GLU A 167 -14.73 9.47 0.87
N PHE A 168 -14.06 10.24 0.02
CA PHE A 168 -14.25 10.18 -1.42
C PHE A 168 -13.93 8.80 -1.98
N SER A 169 -12.79 8.22 -1.62
CA SER A 169 -12.40 6.87 -2.05
C SER A 169 -13.38 5.79 -1.59
N LEU A 170 -13.84 5.87 -0.34
CA LEU A 170 -14.84 4.93 0.19
C LEU A 170 -16.15 5.00 -0.59
N LYS A 171 -16.59 6.20 -1.00
CA LYS A 171 -17.79 6.40 -1.85
C LYS A 171 -17.60 5.82 -3.26
N LEU A 172 -16.37 5.77 -3.78
CA LEU A 172 -16.05 5.14 -5.06
C LEU A 172 -16.01 3.61 -4.99
N GLY A 173 -15.99 3.01 -3.79
CA GLY A 173 -15.93 1.55 -3.60
C GLY A 173 -14.61 1.02 -3.05
N SER A 174 -13.64 1.88 -2.75
CA SER A 174 -12.44 1.45 -2.03
C SER A 174 -12.81 0.81 -0.69
N ARG A 175 -12.26 -0.37 -0.39
CA ARG A 175 -12.58 -1.11 0.85
C ARG A 175 -11.57 -0.90 1.96
N PHE A 176 -10.38 -0.43 1.60
CA PHE A 176 -9.33 -0.09 2.56
C PHE A 176 -8.87 1.34 2.36
N VAL A 177 -8.67 2.03 3.46
CA VAL A 177 -8.11 3.37 3.48
C VAL A 177 -6.76 3.32 4.18
N LEU A 178 -5.71 3.74 3.50
CA LEU A 178 -4.45 4.07 4.12
C LEU A 178 -4.48 5.56 4.45
N HIS A 179 -4.79 5.89 5.70
CA HIS A 179 -5.00 7.26 6.15
C HIS A 179 -3.78 7.83 6.85
N GLY A 180 -3.22 8.89 6.28
CA GLY A 180 -2.11 9.62 6.87
C GLY A 180 -0.79 8.85 6.92
N SER A 181 0.14 9.41 7.66
CA SER A 181 1.41 8.79 8.05
C SER A 181 1.69 9.11 9.51
N ASP A 182 2.59 8.38 10.15
CA ASP A 182 3.05 8.65 11.51
C ASP A 182 3.51 10.11 11.68
N VAL A 183 4.30 10.61 10.73
CA VAL A 183 4.78 12.01 10.72
C VAL A 183 3.62 12.99 10.57
N SER A 184 2.69 12.75 9.63
CA SER A 184 1.57 13.67 9.38
C SER A 184 0.61 13.74 10.57
N LEU A 185 0.25 12.58 11.14
CA LEU A 185 -0.65 12.48 12.29
C LEU A 185 -0.03 13.13 13.54
N LEU A 186 1.25 12.87 13.80
CA LEU A 186 1.95 13.50 14.91
C LEU A 186 2.05 15.01 14.73
N SER A 187 2.44 15.48 13.54
CA SER A 187 2.56 16.91 13.23
C SER A 187 1.22 17.63 13.37
N GLN A 188 0.15 17.04 12.86
CA GLN A 188 -1.21 17.59 12.98
C GLN A 188 -1.59 17.73 14.46
N LYS A 189 -1.43 16.65 15.24
CA LYS A 189 -1.80 16.67 16.66
C LYS A 189 -1.02 17.70 17.46
N VAL A 190 0.29 17.78 17.26
CA VAL A 190 1.14 18.80 17.88
C VAL A 190 0.68 20.21 17.53
N SER A 191 0.41 20.47 16.24
CA SER A 191 -0.05 21.78 15.77
C SER A 191 -1.41 22.17 16.37
N GLU A 192 -2.35 21.24 16.46
CA GLU A 192 -3.65 21.46 17.11
C GLU A 192 -3.48 21.81 18.61
N ASP A 193 -2.71 21.01 19.33
CA ASP A 193 -2.53 21.19 20.77
C ASP A 193 -1.86 22.53 21.08
N PHE A 194 -0.79 22.89 20.40
CA PHE A 194 -0.14 24.18 20.60
C PHE A 194 -1.01 25.36 20.14
N SER A 195 -1.82 25.21 19.10
CA SER A 195 -2.79 26.25 18.71
C SER A 195 -3.83 26.47 19.82
N ASN A 196 -4.35 25.42 20.41
CA ASN A 196 -5.33 25.49 21.49
C ASN A 196 -4.73 26.08 22.78
N LEU A 197 -3.50 25.72 23.15
CA LEU A 197 -2.77 26.30 24.27
C LEU A 197 -2.55 27.81 24.08
N ARG A 198 -2.13 28.26 22.89
CA ARG A 198 -1.95 29.70 22.58
C ARG A 198 -3.27 30.48 22.69
N LYS A 199 -4.39 29.92 22.20
CA LYS A 199 -5.71 30.54 22.34
C LYS A 199 -6.12 30.66 23.83
N GLY A 200 -5.86 29.64 24.64
CA GLY A 200 -6.11 29.66 26.09
C GLY A 200 -5.32 30.76 26.81
N ILE A 201 -4.05 30.96 26.47
CA ILE A 201 -3.22 32.04 27.02
C ILE A 201 -3.77 33.41 26.62
N GLN A 202 -4.16 33.61 25.36
CA GLN A 202 -4.71 34.88 24.88
C GLN A 202 -6.07 35.21 25.51
N SER A 203 -6.92 34.23 25.77
CA SER A 203 -8.19 34.43 26.48
C SER A 203 -7.99 34.82 27.92
N ASN A 204 -7.01 34.26 28.63
CA ASN A 204 -6.68 34.60 30.02
C ASN A 204 -6.12 36.03 30.12
N ASN A 205 -5.28 36.47 29.17
CA ASN A 205 -4.76 37.86 29.12
C ASN A 205 -5.82 38.91 28.83
N LYS A 206 -6.93 38.56 28.21
CA LYS A 206 -8.07 39.48 28.02
C LYS A 206 -8.96 39.59 29.27
N ASN A 207 -8.90 38.64 30.17
CA ASN A 207 -9.68 38.63 31.42
C ASN A 207 -8.92 39.28 32.61
N THR A 208 -7.62 39.57 32.47
CA THR A 208 -6.93 40.43 33.41
C THR A 208 -7.23 41.85 33.00
N GLY A 209 -8.25 42.47 33.64
CA GLY A 209 -8.56 43.86 33.50
C GLY A 209 -7.36 44.75 33.83
N PRO A 210 -7.41 46.05 33.49
CA PRO A 210 -6.26 46.94 33.69
C PRO A 210 -5.80 46.89 35.13
N ASP A 211 -4.48 46.74 35.31
CA ASP A 211 -3.82 46.77 36.63
C ASP A 211 -4.31 47.98 37.39
N LYS A 212 -4.82 47.77 38.59
CA LYS A 212 -5.11 48.87 39.49
C LYS A 212 -3.77 49.54 39.83
N PRO A 213 -3.64 50.86 39.61
CA PRO A 213 -2.44 51.53 40.06
C PRO A 213 -2.35 51.45 41.58
N TYR A 214 -1.17 51.15 42.11
CA TYR A 214 -0.83 51.21 43.52
C TYR A 214 -0.82 52.65 44.02
#